data_a23980fe7b870cf26f72598e598433df
#
_entry.id   a23980fe7b870cf26f72598e598433df
#
_cell.length_a   1.000
_cell.length_b   1.000
_cell.length_c   1.000
_cell.angle_alpha   90.00
_cell.angle_beta   90.00
_cell.angle_gamma   90.00
#
_symmetry.space_group_name_H-M   'P 1'
#
loop_
_entity.id
_entity.type
_entity.pdbx_description
1 polymer ?
#
loop_
_entity_poly.entity_id
_entity_poly.type
_entity_poly.pdbx_seq_one_letter_code
_entity_poly.pdbx_strand_id
1 'polypeptide(L)'
;EEYKEFYQHISHDWTPPLTHRHVKLEGATEYSALLYIPSRPPFDLFFREQKHGVQLYSKRVFIMENCKELMPPYLTFIKGVVDAPDLNLNVSREILQQDVLVRNIRKNLVKKILELLAGMEKEKYDQFFKSFGPIFKTGVSTDYENKDKIANLLRYQTTHSDGALVSLTDYVN
;
A
#
# COMPACT_ATOMS: atom_id res chain seq x y z
N GLU A 1 -1.08 2.63 -20.84
CA GLU A 1 -2.00 1.53 -21.22
C GLU A 1 -1.58 0.24 -20.50
N GLU A 2 -0.38 -0.26 -20.70
CA GLU A 2 0.15 -1.51 -20.10
C GLU A 2 -0.05 -1.62 -18.59
N TYR A 3 0.18 -0.54 -17.83
CA TYR A 3 -0.04 -0.54 -16.38
C TYR A 3 -1.50 -0.75 -15.97
N LYS A 4 -2.45 -0.26 -16.75
CA LYS A 4 -3.89 -0.45 -16.49
C LYS A 4 -4.32 -1.88 -16.81
N GLU A 5 -3.87 -2.41 -17.93
CA GLU A 5 -4.13 -3.79 -18.35
C GLU A 5 -3.56 -4.79 -17.32
N PHE A 6 -2.34 -4.54 -16.87
CA PHE A 6 -1.73 -5.35 -15.83
C PHE A 6 -2.50 -5.29 -14.51
N TYR A 7 -2.95 -4.09 -14.10
CA TYR A 7 -3.78 -3.95 -12.91
C TYR A 7 -5.07 -4.76 -13.01
N GLN A 8 -5.77 -4.69 -14.14
CA GLN A 8 -6.99 -5.48 -14.37
C GLN A 8 -6.73 -6.97 -14.28
N HIS A 9 -5.59 -7.42 -14.81
CA HIS A 9 -5.21 -8.83 -14.76
C HIS A 9 -4.98 -9.33 -13.32
N ILE A 10 -4.27 -8.58 -12.49
CA ILE A 10 -3.92 -9.01 -11.13
C ILE A 10 -5.02 -8.75 -10.09
N SER A 11 -5.84 -7.73 -10.30
CA SER A 11 -6.89 -7.33 -9.34
C SER A 11 -8.27 -7.86 -9.69
N HIS A 12 -8.49 -8.27 -10.94
CA HIS A 12 -9.80 -8.57 -11.52
C HIS A 12 -10.79 -7.40 -11.41
N ASP A 13 -10.28 -6.18 -11.27
CA ASP A 13 -11.07 -4.95 -11.24
C ASP A 13 -10.92 -4.20 -12.57
N TRP A 14 -12.02 -4.02 -13.28
CA TRP A 14 -12.08 -3.32 -14.55
C TRP A 14 -12.06 -1.79 -14.39
N THR A 15 -12.25 -1.30 -13.17
CA THR A 15 -12.13 0.12 -12.87
C THR A 15 -10.65 0.51 -12.80
N PRO A 16 -10.20 1.54 -13.52
CA PRO A 16 -8.81 1.96 -13.47
C PRO A 16 -8.35 2.27 -12.04
N PRO A 17 -7.10 1.96 -11.68
CA PRO A 17 -6.55 2.33 -10.39
C PRO A 17 -6.46 3.86 -10.26
N LEU A 18 -6.52 4.35 -9.03
CA LEU A 18 -6.38 5.76 -8.71
C LEU A 18 -4.98 6.27 -9.07
N THR A 19 -3.97 5.47 -8.74
CA THR A 19 -2.57 5.71 -9.07
C THR A 19 -1.75 4.43 -8.97
N HIS A 20 -0.50 4.49 -9.44
CA HIS A 20 0.46 3.39 -9.32
C HIS A 20 1.87 3.91 -9.06
N ARG A 21 2.73 3.02 -8.57
CA ARG A 21 4.16 3.28 -8.36
C ARG A 21 4.97 2.07 -8.78
N HIS A 22 5.90 2.29 -9.71
CA HIS A 22 6.96 1.33 -10.01
C HIS A 22 8.18 1.65 -9.15
N VAL A 23 8.67 0.66 -8.42
CA VAL A 23 9.86 0.75 -7.57
C VAL A 23 10.86 -0.29 -8.03
N LYS A 24 12.11 0.12 -8.20
CA LYS A 24 13.24 -0.78 -8.43
C LYS A 24 14.35 -0.36 -7.47
N LEU A 25 14.80 -1.28 -6.65
CA LEU A 25 15.92 -1.11 -5.76
C LEU A 25 16.99 -2.13 -6.10
N GLU A 26 18.22 -1.67 -6.26
CA GLU A 26 19.40 -2.47 -6.51
C GLU A 26 20.39 -2.35 -5.34
N GLY A 27 21.13 -3.40 -5.05
CA GLY A 27 22.12 -3.43 -3.97
C GLY A 27 21.88 -4.54 -2.96
N ALA A 28 22.20 -4.30 -1.68
CA ALA A 28 22.11 -5.30 -0.61
C ALA A 28 20.68 -5.81 -0.35
N THR A 29 19.66 -5.03 -0.72
CA THR A 29 18.26 -5.41 -0.70
C THR A 29 17.70 -5.17 -2.09
N GLU A 30 17.84 -6.16 -2.97
CA GLU A 30 17.36 -6.06 -4.34
C GLU A 30 15.90 -6.49 -4.44
N TYR A 31 15.05 -5.64 -5.04
CA TYR A 31 13.69 -5.99 -5.41
C TYR A 31 13.12 -5.04 -6.46
N SER A 32 12.12 -5.51 -7.18
CA SER A 32 11.26 -4.71 -8.04
C SER A 32 9.82 -4.83 -7.58
N ALA A 33 9.08 -3.74 -7.59
CA ALA A 33 7.67 -3.74 -7.22
C ALA A 33 6.85 -2.84 -8.14
N LEU A 34 5.64 -3.28 -8.44
CA LEU A 34 4.64 -2.47 -9.10
C LEU A 34 3.40 -2.46 -8.21
N LEU A 35 3.11 -1.30 -7.64
CA LEU A 35 2.09 -1.10 -6.63
C LEU A 35 0.98 -0.22 -7.18
N TYR A 36 -0.26 -0.53 -6.82
CA TYR A 36 -1.45 0.20 -7.21
C TYR A 36 -2.31 0.56 -6.02
N ILE A 37 -2.90 1.75 -6.07
CA ILE A 37 -3.97 2.16 -5.18
C ILE A 37 -5.27 2.05 -5.97
N PRO A 38 -6.22 1.18 -5.58
CA PRO A 38 -7.53 1.08 -6.23
C PRO A 38 -8.29 2.40 -6.13
N SER A 39 -9.16 2.68 -7.10
CA SER A 39 -10.01 3.87 -7.08
C SER A 39 -11.20 3.74 -6.12
N ARG A 40 -11.56 2.52 -5.77
CA ARG A 40 -12.66 2.20 -4.84
C ARG A 40 -12.27 1.01 -3.96
N PRO A 41 -12.81 0.93 -2.72
CA PRO A 41 -12.55 -0.21 -1.86
C PRO A 41 -13.18 -1.48 -2.47
N PRO A 42 -12.47 -2.62 -2.43
CA PRO A 42 -13.10 -3.89 -2.74
C PRO A 42 -14.21 -4.18 -1.73
N PHE A 43 -15.24 -4.90 -2.18
CA PHE A 43 -16.43 -5.19 -1.38
C PHE A 43 -16.10 -5.86 -0.04
N ASP A 44 -15.05 -6.65 0.01
CA ASP A 44 -14.60 -7.44 1.16
C ASP A 44 -13.51 -6.76 2.01
N LEU A 45 -13.18 -5.47 1.74
CA LEU A 45 -12.09 -4.75 2.44
C LEU A 45 -12.23 -4.77 3.98
N PHE A 46 -13.45 -4.82 4.48
CA PHE A 46 -13.74 -4.78 5.91
C PHE A 46 -14.08 -6.15 6.53
N PHE A 47 -14.02 -7.22 5.75
CA PHE A 47 -14.27 -8.58 6.25
C PHE A 47 -12.99 -9.28 6.72
N ARG A 48 -13.08 -10.13 7.75
CA ARG A 48 -11.92 -10.79 8.38
C ARG A 48 -11.15 -11.79 7.48
N GLU A 49 -11.78 -12.30 6.44
CA GLU A 49 -11.19 -13.31 5.53
C GLU A 49 -10.61 -12.69 4.24
N GLN A 50 -10.05 -11.52 4.35
CA GLN A 50 -9.57 -10.80 3.18
C GLN A 50 -8.40 -11.48 2.49
N LYS A 51 -8.58 -11.76 1.23
CA LYS A 51 -7.49 -12.08 0.29
C LYS A 51 -6.86 -10.77 -0.22
N HIS A 52 -6.21 -10.03 0.67
CA HIS A 52 -5.55 -8.78 0.32
C HIS A 52 -4.05 -8.88 0.49
N GLY A 53 -3.35 -8.12 -0.30
CA GLY A 53 -1.92 -8.01 -0.27
C GLY A 53 -1.33 -7.98 -1.66
N VAL A 54 0.00 -7.97 -1.69
CA VAL A 54 0.77 -8.02 -2.92
C VAL A 54 1.17 -9.46 -3.24
N GLN A 55 1.27 -9.76 -4.52
CA GLN A 55 1.80 -11.05 -4.98
C GLN A 55 3.32 -11.03 -4.83
N LEU A 56 3.88 -12.10 -4.33
CA LEU A 56 5.32 -12.28 -4.17
C LEU A 56 5.87 -13.22 -5.23
N TYR A 57 6.94 -12.75 -5.86
CA TYR A 57 7.74 -13.50 -6.83
C TYR A 57 9.20 -13.53 -6.38
N SER A 58 9.95 -14.53 -6.83
CA SER A 58 11.39 -14.58 -6.76
C SER A 58 11.94 -15.00 -8.12
N LYS A 59 12.80 -14.16 -8.73
CA LYS A 59 13.33 -14.37 -10.07
C LYS A 59 12.23 -14.67 -11.12
N ARG A 60 11.13 -13.92 -11.03
CA ARG A 60 9.92 -14.08 -11.87
C ARG A 60 9.14 -15.39 -11.67
N VAL A 61 9.48 -16.16 -10.65
CA VAL A 61 8.74 -17.36 -10.24
C VAL A 61 7.74 -16.97 -9.16
N PHE A 62 6.47 -17.32 -9.36
CA PHE A 62 5.42 -17.07 -8.39
C PHE A 62 5.66 -17.85 -7.09
N ILE A 63 5.59 -17.16 -5.95
CA ILE A 63 5.75 -17.73 -4.62
C ILE A 63 4.40 -17.82 -3.91
N MET A 64 3.70 -16.70 -3.79
CA MET A 64 2.40 -16.65 -3.12
C MET A 64 1.56 -15.44 -3.49
N GLU A 65 0.26 -15.59 -3.39
CA GLU A 65 -0.68 -14.48 -3.34
C GLU A 65 -0.74 -13.89 -1.93
N ASN A 66 -1.13 -12.63 -1.84
CA ASN A 66 -1.48 -11.97 -0.57
C ASN A 66 -0.38 -12.11 0.50
N CYS A 67 0.84 -11.73 0.15
CA CYS A 67 1.96 -11.73 1.09
C CYS A 67 1.75 -10.62 2.14
N LYS A 68 1.20 -11.01 3.28
CA LYS A 68 0.90 -10.11 4.41
C LYS A 68 2.18 -9.59 5.08
N GLU A 69 3.25 -10.34 4.96
CA GLU A 69 4.55 -10.01 5.53
C GLU A 69 5.16 -8.76 4.87
N LEU A 70 4.80 -8.47 3.62
CA LEU A 70 5.28 -7.31 2.87
C LEU A 70 4.44 -6.05 3.10
N MET A 71 3.25 -6.17 3.69
CA MET A 71 2.32 -5.04 3.79
C MET A 71 1.69 -4.98 5.18
N PRO A 72 1.78 -3.84 5.90
CA PRO A 72 1.12 -3.69 7.20
C PRO A 72 -0.41 -3.63 7.04
N PRO A 73 -1.17 -3.96 8.11
CA PRO A 73 -2.63 -4.01 8.06
C PRO A 73 -3.31 -2.73 7.56
N TYR A 74 -2.77 -1.56 7.88
CA TYR A 74 -3.35 -0.29 7.45
C TYR A 74 -3.13 0.05 5.96
N LEU A 75 -2.32 -0.76 5.24
CA LEU A 75 -2.05 -0.65 3.81
C LEU A 75 -2.55 -1.87 3.01
N THR A 76 -3.46 -2.66 3.56
CA THR A 76 -3.98 -3.88 2.91
C THR A 76 -4.77 -3.61 1.63
N PHE A 77 -5.19 -2.38 1.39
CA PHE A 77 -5.83 -1.97 0.13
C PHE A 77 -4.85 -1.92 -1.06
N ILE A 78 -3.54 -1.89 -0.82
CA ILE A 78 -2.54 -1.90 -1.89
C ILE A 78 -2.63 -3.21 -2.68
N LYS A 79 -2.69 -3.09 -3.99
CA LYS A 79 -2.58 -4.19 -4.95
C LYS A 79 -1.24 -4.12 -5.66
N GLY A 80 -0.76 -5.24 -6.14
CA GLY A 80 0.46 -5.23 -6.94
C GLY A 80 1.30 -6.49 -6.80
N VAL A 81 2.51 -6.38 -7.32
CA VAL A 81 3.48 -7.47 -7.35
C VAL A 81 4.83 -7.00 -6.81
N VAL A 82 5.53 -7.90 -6.15
CA VAL A 82 6.90 -7.71 -5.69
C VAL A 82 7.74 -8.89 -6.15
N ASP A 83 8.84 -8.63 -6.82
CA ASP A 83 9.84 -9.63 -7.19
C ASP A 83 11.12 -9.37 -6.37
N ALA A 84 11.50 -10.33 -5.54
CA ALA A 84 12.69 -10.32 -4.70
C ALA A 84 13.62 -11.48 -5.11
N PRO A 85 14.58 -11.23 -6.01
CA PRO A 85 15.41 -12.31 -6.60
C PRO A 85 16.29 -13.05 -5.59
N ASP A 86 16.65 -12.40 -4.47
CA ASP A 86 17.48 -13.01 -3.42
C ASP A 86 16.67 -13.84 -2.41
N LEU A 87 15.34 -13.88 -2.56
CA LEU A 87 14.48 -14.68 -1.72
C LEU A 87 14.57 -16.16 -2.12
N ASN A 88 14.67 -17.05 -1.12
CA ASN A 88 14.68 -18.48 -1.36
C ASN A 88 13.31 -18.95 -1.89
N LEU A 89 13.31 -19.77 -2.95
CA LEU A 89 12.09 -20.28 -3.58
C LEU A 89 11.29 -21.25 -2.68
N ASN A 90 11.94 -21.88 -1.71
CA ASN A 90 11.30 -22.83 -0.78
C ASN A 90 10.85 -22.16 0.53
N VAL A 91 10.19 -20.99 0.45
CA VAL A 91 9.84 -20.21 1.62
C VAL A 91 8.44 -20.55 2.10
N SER A 92 8.32 -20.93 3.39
CA SER A 92 7.04 -20.97 4.08
C SER A 92 6.68 -19.60 4.66
N ARG A 93 5.40 -19.37 5.00
CA ARG A 93 4.96 -18.10 5.63
C ARG A 93 5.68 -17.83 6.95
N GLU A 94 5.94 -18.87 7.74
CA GLU A 94 6.65 -18.74 9.01
C GLU A 94 8.10 -18.25 8.82
N ILE A 95 8.77 -18.73 7.77
CA ILE A 95 10.13 -18.29 7.43
C ILE A 95 10.12 -16.83 6.99
N LEU A 96 9.13 -16.42 6.17
CA LEU A 96 9.00 -15.02 5.71
C LEU A 96 8.86 -14.02 6.86
N GLN A 97 8.14 -14.37 7.93
CA GLN A 97 7.95 -13.48 9.09
C GLN A 97 9.27 -13.13 9.79
N GLN A 98 10.26 -14.00 9.74
CA GLN A 98 11.56 -13.83 10.40
C GLN A 98 12.66 -13.36 9.43
N ASP A 99 12.38 -13.34 8.13
CA ASP A 99 13.37 -13.01 7.10
C ASP A 99 13.72 -11.51 7.13
N VAL A 100 15.02 -11.22 7.23
CA VAL A 100 15.55 -9.85 7.26
C VAL A 100 15.32 -9.13 5.94
N LEU A 101 15.45 -9.85 4.80
CA LEU A 101 15.22 -9.30 3.47
C LEU A 101 13.77 -8.84 3.34
N VAL A 102 12.81 -9.69 3.75
CA VAL A 102 11.38 -9.37 3.73
C VAL A 102 11.06 -8.14 4.57
N ARG A 103 11.63 -8.05 5.78
CA ARG A 103 11.45 -6.87 6.64
C ARG A 103 12.00 -5.58 6.02
N ASN A 104 13.16 -5.65 5.39
CA ASN A 104 13.77 -4.51 4.72
C ASN A 104 12.94 -4.06 3.51
N ILE A 105 12.46 -5.01 2.70
CA ILE A 105 11.56 -4.72 1.58
C ILE A 105 10.28 -4.06 2.10
N ARG A 106 9.65 -4.62 3.14
CA ARG A 106 8.46 -4.03 3.77
C ARG A 106 8.66 -2.58 4.19
N LYS A 107 9.75 -2.28 4.92
CA LYS A 107 10.08 -0.91 5.34
C LYS A 107 10.20 0.03 4.15
N ASN A 108 10.88 -0.40 3.10
CA ASN A 108 11.05 0.40 1.90
C ASN A 108 9.74 0.61 1.13
N LEU A 109 8.91 -0.45 0.99
CA LEU A 109 7.60 -0.36 0.35
C LEU A 109 6.68 0.62 1.09
N VAL A 110 6.60 0.52 2.42
CA VAL A 110 5.81 1.45 3.25
C VAL A 110 6.25 2.89 3.02
N LYS A 111 7.57 3.15 3.07
CA LYS A 111 8.12 4.47 2.78
C LYS A 111 7.68 4.98 1.40
N LYS A 112 7.79 4.14 0.36
CA LYS A 112 7.41 4.51 -1.02
C LYS A 112 5.92 4.76 -1.18
N ILE A 113 5.08 4.01 -0.48
CA ILE A 113 3.63 4.23 -0.47
C ILE A 113 3.28 5.55 0.23
N LEU A 114 3.88 5.83 1.39
CA LEU A 114 3.65 7.10 2.09
C LEU A 114 4.14 8.31 1.27
N GLU A 115 5.27 8.19 0.57
CA GLU A 115 5.74 9.22 -0.37
C GLU A 115 4.76 9.41 -1.54
N LEU A 116 4.21 8.32 -2.08
CA LEU A 116 3.20 8.38 -3.14
C LEU A 116 1.94 9.11 -2.69
N LEU A 117 1.45 8.78 -1.50
CA LEU A 117 0.29 9.44 -0.90
C LEU A 117 0.53 10.93 -0.63
N ALA A 118 1.71 11.28 -0.11
CA ALA A 118 2.09 12.67 0.16
C ALA A 118 2.22 13.52 -1.11
N GLY A 119 2.60 12.92 -2.23
CA GLY A 119 2.74 13.59 -3.52
C GLY A 119 1.49 13.56 -4.41
N MET A 120 0.38 13.00 -3.93
CA MET A 120 -0.85 12.87 -4.71
C MET A 120 -1.57 14.21 -4.85
N GLU A 121 -2.13 14.47 -6.02
CA GLU A 121 -3.00 15.63 -6.25
C GLU A 121 -4.21 15.61 -5.31
N LYS A 122 -4.64 16.80 -4.87
CA LYS A 122 -5.67 16.95 -3.82
C LYS A 122 -6.95 16.17 -4.12
N GLU A 123 -7.47 16.26 -5.33
CA GLU A 123 -8.73 15.62 -5.72
C GLU A 123 -8.62 14.09 -5.65
N LYS A 124 -7.50 13.53 -6.12
CA LYS A 124 -7.22 12.10 -6.03
C LYS A 124 -7.00 11.66 -4.59
N TYR A 125 -6.31 12.49 -3.79
CA TYR A 125 -6.10 12.19 -2.38
C TYR A 125 -7.41 12.18 -1.59
N ASP A 126 -8.30 13.13 -1.84
CA ASP A 126 -9.63 13.19 -1.21
C ASP A 126 -10.47 11.95 -1.57
N GLN A 127 -10.39 11.49 -2.82
CA GLN A 127 -11.04 10.24 -3.26
C GLN A 127 -10.44 9.03 -2.52
N PHE A 128 -9.11 8.95 -2.45
CA PHE A 128 -8.39 7.93 -1.69
C PHE A 128 -8.85 7.91 -0.23
N PHE A 129 -8.83 9.06 0.42
CA PHE A 129 -9.13 9.16 1.84
C PHE A 129 -10.58 8.84 2.17
N LYS A 130 -11.53 9.21 1.31
CA LYS A 130 -12.94 8.81 1.43
C LYS A 130 -13.10 7.29 1.39
N SER A 131 -12.35 6.61 0.51
CA SER A 131 -12.43 5.16 0.31
C SER A 131 -11.68 4.36 1.38
N PHE A 132 -10.46 4.79 1.74
CA PHE A 132 -9.51 4.01 2.54
C PHE A 132 -9.10 4.70 3.85
N GLY A 133 -9.56 5.92 4.11
CA GLY A 133 -9.24 6.67 5.33
C GLY A 133 -9.47 5.90 6.63
N PRO A 134 -10.60 5.21 6.82
CA PRO A 134 -10.85 4.45 8.04
C PRO A 134 -9.79 3.38 8.34
N ILE A 135 -9.33 2.61 7.32
CA ILE A 135 -8.28 1.61 7.52
C ILE A 135 -6.91 2.27 7.62
N PHE A 136 -6.63 3.29 6.83
CA PHE A 136 -5.35 4.02 6.84
C PHE A 136 -5.07 4.68 8.19
N LYS A 137 -6.09 5.24 8.86
CA LYS A 137 -5.98 5.84 10.20
C LYS A 137 -5.39 4.90 11.24
N THR A 138 -5.64 3.60 11.15
CA THR A 138 -5.13 2.62 12.11
C THR A 138 -3.61 2.57 12.16
N GLY A 139 -2.94 3.02 11.09
CA GLY A 139 -1.48 3.12 11.03
C GLY A 139 -0.88 4.03 12.10
N VAL A 140 -1.60 5.08 12.54
CA VAL A 140 -1.11 5.98 13.60
C VAL A 140 -0.87 5.25 14.92
N SER A 141 -1.67 4.24 15.22
CA SER A 141 -1.57 3.45 16.46
C SER A 141 -0.76 2.17 16.32
N THR A 142 -0.48 1.71 15.10
CA THR A 142 0.16 0.42 14.84
C THR A 142 1.55 0.51 14.23
N ASP A 143 1.90 1.62 13.60
CA ASP A 143 3.20 1.86 12.98
C ASP A 143 3.90 3.07 13.62
N TYR A 144 4.59 2.81 14.72
CA TYR A 144 5.27 3.85 15.49
C TYR A 144 6.40 4.53 14.71
N GLU A 145 7.09 3.82 13.81
CA GLU A 145 8.19 4.39 13.01
C GLU A 145 7.68 5.46 12.01
N ASN A 146 6.47 5.29 11.50
CA ASN A 146 5.87 6.18 10.50
C ASN A 146 4.72 7.02 11.04
N LYS A 147 4.47 6.98 12.36
CA LYS A 147 3.33 7.64 13.01
C LYS A 147 3.13 9.09 12.56
N ASP A 148 4.17 9.90 12.61
CA ASP A 148 4.07 11.32 12.28
C ASP A 148 3.77 11.55 10.78
N LYS A 149 4.37 10.74 9.92
CA LYS A 149 4.10 10.79 8.48
C LYS A 149 2.65 10.44 8.18
N ILE A 150 2.14 9.38 8.83
CA ILE A 150 0.74 8.95 8.68
C ILE A 150 -0.20 10.03 9.23
N ALA A 151 0.07 10.57 10.43
CA ALA A 151 -0.73 11.62 11.05
C ALA A 151 -0.87 12.86 10.16
N ASN A 152 0.22 13.29 9.51
CA ASN A 152 0.21 14.42 8.58
C ASN A 152 -0.60 14.15 7.29
N LEU A 153 -0.82 12.89 6.96
CA LEU A 153 -1.63 12.47 5.82
C LEU A 153 -3.11 12.30 6.17
N LEU A 154 -3.51 12.36 7.44
CA LEU A 154 -4.91 12.25 7.82
C LEU A 154 -5.71 13.48 7.37
N ARG A 155 -6.98 13.28 7.13
CA ARG A 155 -7.96 14.32 6.79
C ARG A 155 -9.14 14.25 7.74
N TYR A 156 -9.72 15.41 7.99
CA TYR A 156 -10.81 15.58 8.95
C TYR A 156 -11.89 16.47 8.34
N GLN A 157 -13.12 16.20 8.70
CA GLN A 157 -14.20 17.14 8.52
C GLN A 157 -14.29 17.98 9.80
N THR A 158 -14.29 19.28 9.67
CA THR A 158 -14.35 20.22 10.80
C THR A 158 -15.57 21.12 10.71
N THR A 159 -15.93 21.77 11.79
CA THR A 159 -17.02 22.74 11.83
C THR A 159 -16.77 23.98 10.95
N HIS A 160 -15.53 24.19 10.53
CA HIS A 160 -15.10 25.31 9.67
C HIS A 160 -14.86 24.93 8.22
N SER A 161 -15.01 23.64 7.86
CA SER A 161 -14.67 23.14 6.52
C SER A 161 -15.87 22.86 5.60
N ASP A 162 -17.11 23.18 6.06
CA ASP A 162 -18.35 22.94 5.31
C ASP A 162 -18.45 21.53 4.69
N GLY A 163 -17.98 20.51 5.43
CA GLY A 163 -17.94 19.14 4.98
C GLY A 163 -16.75 18.76 4.10
N ALA A 164 -15.87 19.69 3.76
CA ALA A 164 -14.65 19.39 3.04
C ALA A 164 -13.63 18.67 3.95
N LEU A 165 -12.77 17.83 3.33
CA LEU A 165 -11.67 17.19 4.00
C LEU A 165 -10.48 18.15 4.10
N VAL A 166 -9.99 18.38 5.30
CA VAL A 166 -8.84 19.25 5.60
C VAL A 166 -7.79 18.52 6.41
N SER A 167 -6.52 18.89 6.23
CA SER A 167 -5.44 18.42 7.09
C SER A 167 -5.46 19.18 8.43
N LEU A 168 -4.74 18.66 9.44
CA LEU A 168 -4.54 19.41 10.69
C LEU A 168 -3.75 20.71 10.46
N THR A 169 -2.81 20.70 9.52
CA THR A 169 -2.03 21.89 9.15
C THR A 169 -2.93 22.97 8.56
N ASP A 170 -3.86 22.60 7.67
CA ASP A 170 -4.82 23.55 7.09
C ASP A 170 -5.82 24.08 8.12
N TYR A 171 -6.12 23.28 9.15
CA TYR A 171 -7.04 23.68 10.21
C TYR A 171 -6.44 24.69 11.20
N VAL A 172 -5.13 24.59 11.45
CA VAL A 172 -4.41 25.44 12.42
C VAL A 172 -3.99 26.79 11.80
N ASN A 173 -3.83 26.88 10.48
CA ASN A 173 -3.46 28.10 9.74
C ASN A 173 -4.72 28.86 9.29
#